data_ce30f8498f8afbcfa7f0c8f419ca4ece
#
_entry.id   ce30f8498f8afbcfa7f0c8f419ca4ece
#
_cell.length_a   1.000
_cell.length_b   1.000
_cell.length_c   1.000
_cell.angle_alpha   90.00
_cell.angle_beta   90.00
_cell.angle_gamma   90.00
#
_symmetry.space_group_name_H-M   'P 1'
#
loop_
_entity.id
_entity.type
_entity.pdbx_description
1 polymer ?
#
loop_
_entity_poly.entity_id
_entity_poly.type
_entity_poly.pdbx_seq_one_letter_code
_entity_poly.pdbx_strand_id
1 'polypeptide(L)'
;MPNELIFIITVLIYLGSVLGLYKLFGKNGLYAFAIFGTLLGNIAVCKNVDIFGAATTAGNVLYAATFLVTDILSEKYGKKEASQAVAYSFSIMLLWMLGTQLILWFTPNENDFVNESLKVVFGLVPRITAGSLAGFIVSQNLDVALYHLIWNRTGGGKRMLWLRNNGSTLTSQLVDTVIFTFIAFWGVYPAPVFISILLTTYLFKAIVALLDTPFMYLARKLRPMREEEEYRNERKRKPDQAGQRKNPVFHGLRSFRAGVLQ
;
A
#
# COMPACT_ATOMS: atom_id res chain seq x y z
N MET A 1 -1.57 26.59 7.37
CA MET A 1 -1.89 25.41 8.21
C MET A 1 -0.58 24.71 8.56
N PRO A 2 -0.38 24.22 9.80
CA PRO A 2 0.80 23.43 10.13
C PRO A 2 0.79 22.10 9.36
N ASN A 3 1.99 21.60 9.02
CA ASN A 3 2.15 20.37 8.21
C ASN A 3 1.54 19.15 8.89
N GLU A 4 1.58 19.09 10.22
CA GLU A 4 1.00 18.03 11.03
C GLU A 4 -0.52 17.91 10.81
N LEU A 5 -1.20 19.05 10.79
CA LEU A 5 -2.64 19.08 10.56
C LEU A 5 -2.99 18.65 9.13
N ILE A 6 -2.23 19.15 8.14
CA ILE A 6 -2.36 18.72 6.73
C ILE A 6 -2.14 17.21 6.62
N PHE A 7 -1.10 16.68 7.28
CA PHE A 7 -0.80 15.25 7.30
C PHE A 7 -1.99 14.43 7.84
N ILE A 8 -2.49 14.77 9.03
CA ILE A 8 -3.62 14.06 9.66
C ILE A 8 -4.86 14.09 8.77
N ILE A 9 -5.23 15.28 8.27
CA ILE A 9 -6.39 15.44 7.39
C ILE A 9 -6.22 14.59 6.12
N THR A 10 -5.04 14.60 5.51
CA THR A 10 -4.77 13.87 4.28
C THR A 10 -4.83 12.35 4.50
N VAL A 11 -4.27 11.85 5.61
CA VAL A 11 -4.39 10.43 6.01
C VAL A 11 -5.86 10.04 6.13
N LEU A 12 -6.67 10.82 6.85
CA LEU A 12 -8.09 10.52 7.06
C LEU A 12 -8.88 10.56 5.74
N ILE A 13 -8.59 11.52 4.86
CA ILE A 13 -9.21 11.59 3.52
C ILE A 13 -8.87 10.35 2.71
N TYR A 14 -7.61 9.92 2.66
CA TYR A 14 -7.22 8.75 1.86
C TYR A 14 -7.76 7.44 2.44
N LEU A 15 -7.67 7.24 3.76
CA LEU A 15 -8.27 6.05 4.40
C LEU A 15 -9.80 6.02 4.19
N GLY A 16 -10.47 7.16 4.32
CA GLY A 16 -11.89 7.29 4.01
C GLY A 16 -12.22 7.04 2.55
N SER A 17 -11.36 7.50 1.62
CA SER A 17 -11.52 7.27 0.18
C SER A 17 -11.38 5.79 -0.19
N VAL A 18 -10.45 5.06 0.44
CA VAL A 18 -10.34 3.59 0.28
C VAL A 18 -11.66 2.91 0.63
N LEU A 19 -12.26 3.24 1.79
CA LEU A 19 -13.54 2.67 2.21
C LEU A 19 -14.69 3.10 1.29
N GLY A 20 -14.70 4.35 0.83
CA GLY A 20 -15.68 4.87 -0.11
C GLY A 20 -15.63 4.14 -1.46
N LEU A 21 -14.44 4.02 -2.05
CA LEU A 21 -14.25 3.29 -3.30
C LEU A 21 -14.55 1.79 -3.14
N TYR A 22 -14.19 1.21 -2.00
CA TYR A 22 -14.57 -0.16 -1.67
C TYR A 22 -16.09 -0.31 -1.61
N LYS A 23 -16.80 0.59 -0.94
CA LYS A 23 -18.27 0.56 -0.86
C LYS A 23 -18.93 0.69 -2.24
N LEU A 24 -18.43 1.59 -3.08
CA LEU A 24 -19.02 1.89 -4.40
C LEU A 24 -18.69 0.81 -5.44
N PHE A 25 -17.43 0.40 -5.54
CA PHE A 25 -16.93 -0.42 -6.64
C PHE A 25 -16.37 -1.79 -6.22
N GLY A 26 -16.41 -2.12 -4.92
CA GLY A 26 -15.90 -3.38 -4.40
C GLY A 26 -14.40 -3.55 -4.65
N LYS A 27 -14.01 -4.74 -5.05
CA LYS A 27 -12.62 -5.10 -5.36
C LYS A 27 -11.99 -4.17 -6.40
N ASN A 28 -12.74 -3.77 -7.43
CA ASN A 28 -12.22 -2.91 -8.49
C ASN A 28 -11.88 -1.50 -7.98
N GLY A 29 -12.63 -0.99 -7.01
CA GLY A 29 -12.30 0.27 -6.33
C GLY A 29 -10.99 0.21 -5.56
N LEU A 30 -10.71 -0.93 -4.94
CA LEU A 30 -9.44 -1.16 -4.24
C LEU A 30 -8.26 -1.22 -5.21
N TYR A 31 -8.40 -1.90 -6.34
CA TYR A 31 -7.37 -1.92 -7.40
C TYR A 31 -7.10 -0.52 -7.96
N ALA A 32 -8.17 0.23 -8.27
CA ALA A 32 -8.04 1.60 -8.76
C ALA A 32 -7.30 2.49 -7.76
N PHE A 33 -7.62 2.36 -6.45
CA PHE A 33 -6.91 3.12 -5.42
C PHE A 33 -5.44 2.68 -5.27
N ALA A 34 -5.13 1.39 -5.36
CA ALA A 34 -3.75 0.90 -5.30
C ALA A 34 -2.89 1.52 -6.40
N ILE A 35 -3.41 1.54 -7.64
CA ILE A 35 -2.73 2.17 -8.78
C ILE A 35 -2.60 3.68 -8.57
N PHE A 36 -3.69 4.37 -8.22
CA PHE A 36 -3.68 5.80 -7.94
C PHE A 36 -2.67 6.18 -6.86
N GLY A 37 -2.70 5.46 -5.72
CA GLY A 37 -1.79 5.70 -4.59
C GLY A 37 -0.33 5.48 -4.97
N THR A 38 -0.03 4.48 -5.82
CA THR A 38 1.33 4.23 -6.31
C THR A 38 1.82 5.37 -7.21
N LEU A 39 1.00 5.84 -8.16
CA LEU A 39 1.38 6.93 -9.07
C LEU A 39 1.52 8.27 -8.33
N LEU A 40 0.55 8.61 -7.50
CA LEU A 40 0.61 9.84 -6.72
C LEU A 40 1.76 9.78 -5.70
N GLY A 41 2.02 8.61 -5.12
CA GLY A 41 3.16 8.36 -4.24
C GLY A 41 4.50 8.70 -4.90
N ASN A 42 4.70 8.31 -6.16
CA ASN A 42 5.92 8.64 -6.91
C ASN A 42 6.16 10.15 -7.06
N ILE A 43 5.09 10.95 -7.18
CA ILE A 43 5.20 12.41 -7.18
C ILE A 43 5.40 12.96 -5.77
N ALA A 44 4.60 12.47 -4.83
CA ALA A 44 4.57 13.00 -3.47
C ALA A 44 5.89 12.76 -2.71
N VAL A 45 6.62 11.67 -2.98
CA VAL A 45 7.93 11.41 -2.35
C VAL A 45 9.02 12.38 -2.81
N CYS A 46 8.84 13.09 -3.95
CA CYS A 46 9.75 14.16 -4.37
C CYS A 46 9.64 15.41 -3.50
N LYS A 47 8.54 15.57 -2.76
CA LYS A 47 8.33 16.72 -1.88
C LYS A 47 8.78 16.41 -0.47
N ASN A 48 9.87 17.07 -0.04
CA ASN A 48 10.34 17.03 1.34
C ASN A 48 9.59 18.05 2.19
N VAL A 49 9.19 17.65 3.39
CA VAL A 49 8.42 18.46 4.35
C VAL A 49 8.90 18.17 5.76
N ASP A 50 8.74 19.15 6.66
CA ASP A 50 8.98 18.93 8.09
C ASP A 50 7.64 18.63 8.78
N ILE A 51 7.58 17.50 9.51
CA ILE A 51 6.45 17.07 10.31
C ILE A 51 6.97 16.71 11.70
N PHE A 52 6.41 17.32 12.75
CA PHE A 52 6.88 17.20 14.13
C PHE A 52 8.38 17.51 14.30
N GLY A 53 8.90 18.48 13.53
CA GLY A 53 10.30 18.88 13.57
C GLY A 53 11.30 17.93 12.91
N ALA A 54 10.82 16.90 12.20
CA ALA A 54 11.65 15.94 11.49
C ALA A 54 11.40 16.00 9.98
N ALA A 55 12.47 16.02 9.17
CA ALA A 55 12.37 15.98 7.73
C ALA A 55 11.86 14.63 7.26
N THR A 56 10.86 14.66 6.37
CA THR A 56 10.21 13.48 5.79
C THR A 56 9.69 13.80 4.39
N THR A 57 9.16 12.79 3.69
CA THR A 57 8.53 13.02 2.38
C THR A 57 7.00 13.03 2.48
N ALA A 58 6.35 13.87 1.68
CA ALA A 58 4.90 13.91 1.62
C ALA A 58 4.28 12.58 1.14
N GLY A 59 5.06 11.72 0.47
CA GLY A 59 4.64 10.39 0.03
C GLY A 59 4.25 9.44 1.16
N ASN A 60 4.80 9.62 2.37
CA ASN A 60 4.50 8.77 3.52
C ASN A 60 3.02 8.74 3.90
N VAL A 61 2.26 9.81 3.58
CA VAL A 61 0.80 9.87 3.80
C VAL A 61 0.06 8.81 2.97
N LEU A 62 0.51 8.57 1.73
CA LEU A 62 -0.15 7.63 0.81
C LEU A 62 0.13 6.17 1.14
N TYR A 63 1.27 5.87 1.74
CA TYR A 63 1.59 4.50 2.17
C TYR A 63 0.53 3.94 3.11
N ALA A 64 0.00 4.76 4.03
CA ALA A 64 -1.09 4.40 4.90
C ALA A 64 -2.26 3.76 4.15
N ALA A 65 -2.73 4.46 3.15
CA ALA A 65 -3.91 4.05 2.42
C ALA A 65 -3.64 2.84 1.50
N THR A 66 -2.43 2.71 0.94
CA THR A 66 -2.07 1.54 0.12
C THR A 66 -1.95 0.26 0.93
N PHE A 67 -1.46 0.31 2.17
CA PHE A 67 -1.47 -0.85 3.07
C PHE A 67 -2.90 -1.28 3.40
N LEU A 68 -3.78 -0.33 3.76
CA LEU A 68 -5.19 -0.64 4.01
C LEU A 68 -5.86 -1.34 2.81
N VAL A 69 -5.52 -0.94 1.57
CA VAL A 69 -6.05 -1.58 0.35
C VAL A 69 -5.65 -3.06 0.29
N THR A 70 -4.35 -3.36 0.46
CA THR A 70 -3.85 -4.74 0.40
C THR A 70 -4.39 -5.60 1.53
N ASP A 71 -4.60 -5.01 2.70
CA ASP A 71 -5.17 -5.70 3.85
C ASP A 71 -6.64 -6.03 3.64
N ILE A 72 -7.45 -5.08 3.13
CA ILE A 72 -8.85 -5.35 2.79
C ILE A 72 -8.94 -6.42 1.70
N LEU A 73 -8.10 -6.37 0.66
CA LEU A 73 -8.07 -7.39 -0.37
C LEU A 73 -7.71 -8.76 0.18
N SER A 74 -6.67 -8.85 1.03
CA SER A 74 -6.25 -10.09 1.67
C SER A 74 -7.36 -10.69 2.55
N GLU A 75 -8.00 -9.86 3.35
CA GLU A 75 -9.02 -10.27 4.31
C GLU A 75 -10.34 -10.68 3.64
N LYS A 76 -10.78 -9.93 2.62
CA LYS A 76 -12.09 -10.12 1.98
C LYS A 76 -12.05 -11.08 0.79
N TYR A 77 -10.97 -11.02 0.01
CA TYR A 77 -10.87 -11.70 -1.29
C TYR A 77 -9.71 -12.69 -1.36
N GLY A 78 -8.83 -12.68 -0.34
CA GLY A 78 -7.72 -13.61 -0.22
C GLY A 78 -6.40 -13.08 -0.79
N LYS A 79 -5.29 -13.75 -0.43
CA LYS A 79 -3.91 -13.36 -0.74
C LYS A 79 -3.66 -13.17 -2.24
N LYS A 80 -4.31 -13.96 -3.11
CA LYS A 80 -4.15 -13.87 -4.56
C LYS A 80 -4.57 -12.50 -5.10
N GLU A 81 -5.69 -11.97 -4.62
CA GLU A 81 -6.20 -10.67 -5.06
C GLU A 81 -5.33 -9.51 -4.55
N ALA A 82 -4.81 -9.60 -3.32
CA ALA A 82 -3.85 -8.63 -2.82
C ALA A 82 -2.55 -8.64 -3.65
N SER A 83 -2.04 -9.82 -3.99
CA SER A 83 -0.85 -9.95 -4.86
C SER A 83 -1.11 -9.40 -6.27
N GLN A 84 -2.32 -9.56 -6.81
CA GLN A 84 -2.70 -8.98 -8.10
C GLN A 84 -2.73 -7.44 -8.04
N ALA A 85 -3.24 -6.84 -6.97
CA ALA A 85 -3.21 -5.39 -6.80
C ALA A 85 -1.78 -4.83 -6.83
N VAL A 86 -0.85 -5.51 -6.14
CA VAL A 86 0.57 -5.18 -6.15
C VAL A 86 1.16 -5.32 -7.55
N ALA A 87 0.87 -6.42 -8.25
CA ALA A 87 1.35 -6.65 -9.61
C ALA A 87 0.84 -5.58 -10.59
N TYR A 88 -0.44 -5.19 -10.51
CA TYR A 88 -1.00 -4.11 -11.32
C TYR A 88 -0.32 -2.77 -11.01
N SER A 89 -0.16 -2.45 -9.72
CA SER A 89 0.50 -1.21 -9.30
C SER A 89 1.93 -1.11 -9.84
N PHE A 90 2.71 -2.18 -9.77
CA PHE A 90 4.07 -2.20 -10.31
C PHE A 90 4.12 -2.13 -11.83
N SER A 91 3.23 -2.84 -12.53
CA SER A 91 3.15 -2.78 -13.99
C SER A 91 2.83 -1.36 -14.47
N ILE A 92 1.86 -0.71 -13.85
CA ILE A 92 1.50 0.68 -14.17
C ILE A 92 2.60 1.66 -13.76
N MET A 93 3.31 1.41 -12.66
CA MET A 93 4.46 2.23 -12.24
C MET A 93 5.60 2.18 -13.28
N LEU A 94 5.86 1.02 -13.90
CA LEU A 94 6.83 0.91 -14.99
C LEU A 94 6.38 1.68 -16.23
N LEU A 95 5.09 1.59 -16.59
CA LEU A 95 4.53 2.40 -17.67
C LEU A 95 4.58 3.90 -17.38
N TRP A 96 4.31 4.29 -16.14
CA TRP A 96 4.45 5.65 -15.66
C TRP A 96 5.89 6.15 -15.80
N MET A 97 6.86 5.36 -15.35
CA MET A 97 8.27 5.68 -15.51
C MET A 97 8.63 5.89 -16.98
N LEU A 98 8.25 4.97 -17.86
CA LEU A 98 8.48 5.09 -19.32
C LEU A 98 7.82 6.37 -19.87
N GLY A 99 6.55 6.58 -19.56
CA GLY A 99 5.79 7.74 -20.02
C GLY A 99 6.41 9.06 -19.59
N THR A 100 6.83 9.17 -18.34
CA THR A 100 7.47 10.39 -17.83
C THR A 100 8.83 10.65 -18.50
N GLN A 101 9.62 9.61 -18.78
CA GLN A 101 10.89 9.78 -19.50
C GLN A 101 10.64 10.18 -20.97
N LEU A 102 9.64 9.59 -21.66
CA LEU A 102 9.29 9.98 -23.02
C LEU A 102 8.82 11.44 -23.10
N ILE A 103 8.07 11.93 -22.10
CA ILE A 103 7.69 13.34 -22.01
C ILE A 103 8.92 14.26 -21.95
N LEU A 104 9.96 13.87 -21.20
CA LEU A 104 11.20 14.66 -21.09
C LEU A 104 12.02 14.69 -22.39
N TRP A 105 11.78 13.77 -23.34
CA TRP A 105 12.48 13.75 -24.63
C TRP A 105 11.91 14.74 -25.66
N PHE A 106 10.67 15.24 -25.45
CA PHE A 106 10.15 16.28 -26.33
C PHE A 106 10.95 17.57 -26.15
N THR A 107 11.28 18.22 -27.27
CA THR A 107 11.94 19.51 -27.26
C THR A 107 10.95 20.61 -26.90
N PRO A 108 11.18 21.40 -25.83
CA PRO A 108 10.29 22.49 -25.46
C PRO A 108 10.26 23.58 -26.53
N ASN A 109 9.12 24.25 -26.69
CA ASN A 109 8.99 25.44 -27.52
C ASN A 109 9.13 26.73 -26.67
N GLU A 110 9.10 27.89 -27.33
CA GLU A 110 9.27 29.18 -26.67
C GLU A 110 8.20 29.53 -25.60
N ASN A 111 7.05 28.88 -25.65
CA ASN A 111 5.95 29.07 -24.68
C ASN A 111 5.96 28.07 -23.54
N ASP A 112 6.91 27.16 -23.51
CA ASP A 112 6.99 26.12 -22.46
C ASP A 112 7.62 26.69 -21.18
N PHE A 113 6.79 26.89 -20.15
CA PHE A 113 7.22 27.37 -18.83
C PHE A 113 7.37 26.25 -17.79
N VAL A 114 7.04 24.98 -18.14
CA VAL A 114 7.03 23.87 -17.17
C VAL A 114 8.16 22.88 -17.35
N ASN A 115 8.88 22.90 -18.47
CA ASN A 115 9.91 21.93 -18.82
C ASN A 115 10.95 21.69 -17.70
N GLU A 116 11.50 22.75 -17.12
CA GLU A 116 12.51 22.63 -16.07
C GLU A 116 11.94 22.03 -14.78
N SER A 117 10.67 22.35 -14.44
CA SER A 117 10.00 21.74 -13.30
C SER A 117 9.71 20.24 -13.53
N LEU A 118 9.32 19.88 -14.75
CA LEU A 118 9.12 18.46 -15.12
C LEU A 118 10.42 17.67 -15.09
N LYS A 119 11.53 18.24 -15.56
CA LYS A 119 12.87 17.61 -15.45
C LYS A 119 13.25 17.30 -14.00
N VAL A 120 13.00 18.23 -13.08
CA VAL A 120 13.31 18.03 -11.66
C VAL A 120 12.46 16.89 -11.08
N VAL A 121 11.15 16.89 -11.31
CA VAL A 121 10.24 15.89 -10.74
C VAL A 121 10.40 14.53 -11.44
N PHE A 122 10.32 14.49 -12.77
CA PHE A 122 10.34 13.24 -13.53
C PHE A 122 11.74 12.63 -13.65
N GLY A 123 12.81 13.44 -13.48
CA GLY A 123 14.18 12.93 -13.40
C GLY A 123 14.44 12.01 -12.21
N LEU A 124 13.67 12.14 -11.11
CA LEU A 124 13.75 11.26 -9.96
C LEU A 124 12.92 9.96 -10.10
N VAL A 125 11.95 9.94 -11.00
CA VAL A 125 11.01 8.80 -11.15
C VAL A 125 11.74 7.46 -11.40
N PRO A 126 12.75 7.35 -12.28
CA PRO A 126 13.47 6.09 -12.47
C PRO A 126 14.12 5.55 -11.18
N ARG A 127 14.72 6.43 -10.38
CA ARG A 127 15.35 6.05 -9.11
C ARG A 127 14.31 5.61 -8.08
N ILE A 128 13.20 6.34 -7.97
CA ILE A 128 12.08 6.00 -7.07
C ILE A 128 11.48 4.65 -7.48
N THR A 129 11.25 4.43 -8.77
CA THR A 129 10.74 3.15 -9.30
C THR A 129 11.70 2.00 -9.02
N ALA A 130 12.98 2.17 -9.30
CA ALA A 130 14.00 1.16 -9.03
C ALA A 130 14.10 0.84 -7.52
N GLY A 131 14.10 1.88 -6.68
CA GLY A 131 14.11 1.73 -5.23
C GLY A 131 12.90 0.97 -4.70
N SER A 132 11.70 1.30 -5.19
CA SER A 132 10.46 0.62 -4.80
C SER A 132 10.44 -0.84 -5.20
N LEU A 133 10.86 -1.17 -6.43
CA LEU A 133 10.93 -2.56 -6.90
C LEU A 133 11.99 -3.37 -6.15
N ALA A 134 13.19 -2.83 -6.01
CA ALA A 134 14.28 -3.52 -5.31
C ALA A 134 13.94 -3.74 -3.83
N GLY A 135 13.46 -2.70 -3.15
CA GLY A 135 13.01 -2.78 -1.76
C GLY A 135 11.94 -3.84 -1.57
N PHE A 136 10.89 -3.82 -2.40
CA PHE A 136 9.80 -4.77 -2.34
C PHE A 136 10.27 -6.23 -2.57
N ILE A 137 11.06 -6.49 -3.61
CA ILE A 137 11.52 -7.85 -3.92
C ILE A 137 12.36 -8.40 -2.77
N VAL A 138 13.30 -7.62 -2.27
CA VAL A 138 14.19 -8.07 -1.18
C VAL A 138 13.41 -8.24 0.13
N SER A 139 12.58 -7.27 0.49
CA SER A 139 11.84 -7.30 1.74
C SER A 139 10.82 -8.44 1.80
N GLN A 140 10.11 -8.75 0.72
CA GLN A 140 9.17 -9.86 0.65
C GLN A 140 9.86 -11.22 0.83
N ASN A 141 10.99 -11.42 0.17
CA ASN A 141 11.76 -12.66 0.35
C ASN A 141 12.31 -12.78 1.77
N LEU A 142 12.80 -11.68 2.34
CA LEU A 142 13.29 -11.63 3.72
C LEU A 142 12.18 -11.89 4.74
N ASP A 143 10.98 -11.32 4.54
CA ASP A 143 9.83 -11.56 5.42
C ASP A 143 9.49 -13.03 5.50
N VAL A 144 9.37 -13.71 4.38
CA VAL A 144 9.10 -15.15 4.30
C VAL A 144 10.23 -15.95 4.98
N ALA A 145 11.48 -15.61 4.70
CA ALA A 145 12.63 -16.31 5.30
C ALA A 145 12.67 -16.14 6.83
N LEU A 146 12.49 -14.94 7.34
CA LEU A 146 12.46 -14.65 8.77
C LEU A 146 11.27 -15.31 9.47
N TYR A 147 10.09 -15.28 8.85
CA TYR A 147 8.91 -15.95 9.36
C TYR A 147 9.19 -17.45 9.59
N HIS A 148 9.76 -18.14 8.59
CA HIS A 148 10.10 -19.54 8.71
C HIS A 148 11.26 -19.80 9.70
N LEU A 149 12.26 -18.91 9.75
CA LEU A 149 13.35 -19.02 10.72
C LEU A 149 12.82 -18.96 12.16
N ILE A 150 11.96 -17.99 12.45
CA ILE A 150 11.35 -17.84 13.78
C ILE A 150 10.41 -19.02 14.06
N TRP A 151 9.65 -19.48 13.07
CA TRP A 151 8.80 -20.68 13.18
C TRP A 151 9.61 -21.90 13.63
N ASN A 152 10.70 -22.20 12.94
CA ASN A 152 11.54 -23.36 13.22
C ASN A 152 12.19 -23.30 14.63
N ARG A 153 12.53 -22.09 15.09
CA ARG A 153 13.11 -21.87 16.43
C ARG A 153 12.07 -21.87 17.56
N THR A 154 10.84 -21.50 17.31
CA THR A 154 9.78 -21.39 18.33
C THR A 154 8.83 -22.58 18.39
N GLY A 155 9.06 -23.62 17.59
CA GLY A 155 8.31 -24.88 17.63
C GLY A 155 6.83 -24.76 17.16
N GLY A 156 6.47 -23.77 16.35
CA GLY A 156 5.16 -23.70 15.67
C GLY A 156 3.94 -23.38 16.56
N GLY A 157 4.09 -23.18 17.86
CA GLY A 157 2.99 -22.93 18.80
C GLY A 157 2.23 -21.62 18.53
N LYS A 158 0.92 -21.59 18.80
CA LYS A 158 0.04 -20.41 18.67
C LYS A 158 0.52 -19.22 19.51
N ARG A 159 1.18 -19.49 20.64
CA ARG A 159 1.67 -18.47 21.59
C ARG A 159 2.71 -17.52 20.99
N MET A 160 3.51 -18.00 20.02
CA MET A 160 4.58 -17.20 19.37
C MET A 160 4.18 -16.65 17.99
N LEU A 161 2.91 -16.77 17.61
CA LEU A 161 2.42 -16.26 16.32
C LEU A 161 2.65 -14.75 16.17
N TRP A 162 2.42 -13.98 17.24
CA TRP A 162 2.66 -12.56 17.27
C TRP A 162 4.13 -12.22 16.97
N LEU A 163 5.06 -12.91 17.60
CA LEU A 163 6.50 -12.68 17.40
C LEU A 163 6.92 -13.02 15.96
N ARG A 164 6.40 -14.12 15.41
CA ARG A 164 6.70 -14.50 14.01
C ARG A 164 6.20 -13.44 13.03
N ASN A 165 4.94 -13.07 13.16
CA ASN A 165 4.30 -12.12 12.25
C ASN A 165 4.92 -10.72 12.37
N ASN A 166 4.96 -10.16 13.57
CA ASN A 166 5.46 -8.80 13.74
C ASN A 166 6.98 -8.72 13.62
N GLY A 167 7.72 -9.73 14.11
CA GLY A 167 9.17 -9.75 14.03
C GLY A 167 9.68 -9.85 12.59
N SER A 168 9.05 -10.69 11.74
CA SER A 168 9.43 -10.76 10.33
C SER A 168 9.04 -9.48 9.59
N THR A 169 7.80 -9.00 9.78
CA THR A 169 7.29 -7.83 9.07
C THR A 169 8.05 -6.54 9.44
N LEU A 170 8.29 -6.26 10.72
CA LEU A 170 9.04 -5.05 11.10
C LEU A 170 10.47 -5.08 10.56
N THR A 171 11.13 -6.23 10.57
CA THR A 171 12.50 -6.36 10.05
C THR A 171 12.51 -6.20 8.52
N SER A 172 11.60 -6.84 7.81
CA SER A 172 11.49 -6.73 6.35
C SER A 172 11.15 -5.30 5.91
N GLN A 173 10.26 -4.61 6.62
CA GLN A 173 9.92 -3.21 6.36
C GLN A 173 11.10 -2.25 6.62
N LEU A 174 11.95 -2.55 7.61
CA LEU A 174 13.17 -1.78 7.82
C LEU A 174 14.11 -1.91 6.60
N VAL A 175 14.33 -3.15 6.14
CA VAL A 175 15.19 -3.43 4.98
C VAL A 175 14.61 -2.80 3.71
N ASP A 176 13.29 -2.91 3.49
CA ASP A 176 12.60 -2.20 2.41
C ASP A 176 12.87 -0.70 2.43
N THR A 177 12.70 -0.09 3.59
CA THR A 177 12.90 1.37 3.77
C THR A 177 14.35 1.76 3.51
N VAL A 178 15.31 0.99 4.01
CA VAL A 178 16.75 1.25 3.77
C VAL A 178 17.05 1.17 2.27
N ILE A 179 16.70 0.08 1.60
CA ILE A 179 16.96 -0.10 0.17
C ILE A 179 16.29 1.00 -0.66
N PHE A 180 15.02 1.27 -0.41
CA PHE A 180 14.28 2.32 -1.09
C PHE A 180 14.95 3.68 -0.92
N THR A 181 15.23 4.08 0.32
CA THR A 181 15.78 5.42 0.61
C THR A 181 17.17 5.59 0.00
N PHE A 182 18.02 4.56 0.05
CA PHE A 182 19.34 4.61 -0.58
C PHE A 182 19.24 4.76 -2.10
N ILE A 183 18.43 3.93 -2.78
CA ILE A 183 18.33 4.01 -4.24
C ILE A 183 17.67 5.31 -4.67
N ALA A 184 16.58 5.72 -4.02
CA ALA A 184 15.81 6.88 -4.42
C ALA A 184 16.54 8.20 -4.11
N PHE A 185 17.18 8.33 -2.94
CA PHE A 185 17.56 9.63 -2.39
C PHE A 185 19.06 9.81 -2.07
N TRP A 186 19.88 8.77 -2.21
CA TRP A 186 21.32 8.91 -2.01
C TRP A 186 21.91 9.95 -2.95
N GLY A 187 22.58 10.98 -2.39
CA GLY A 187 23.15 12.09 -3.15
C GLY A 187 22.15 13.15 -3.64
N VAL A 188 20.85 13.00 -3.32
CA VAL A 188 19.81 14.02 -3.59
C VAL A 188 19.72 15.00 -2.40
N TYR A 189 19.80 14.48 -1.18
CA TYR A 189 19.71 15.27 0.04
C TYR A 189 21.02 15.23 0.84
N PRO A 190 21.31 16.29 1.64
CA PRO A 190 22.37 16.26 2.64
C PRO A 190 22.19 15.10 3.64
N ALA A 191 23.30 14.56 4.17
CA ALA A 191 23.27 13.38 5.03
C ALA A 191 22.30 13.47 6.25
N PRO A 192 22.21 14.61 6.98
CA PRO A 192 21.24 14.71 8.08
C PRO A 192 19.78 14.58 7.62
N VAL A 193 19.43 15.20 6.47
CA VAL A 193 18.07 15.12 5.89
C VAL A 193 17.80 13.70 5.39
N PHE A 194 18.76 13.07 4.73
CA PHE A 194 18.66 11.69 4.27
C PHE A 194 18.36 10.71 5.41
N ILE A 195 19.12 10.82 6.53
CA ILE A 195 18.91 9.97 7.71
C ILE A 195 17.54 10.24 8.33
N SER A 196 17.13 11.51 8.42
CA SER A 196 15.81 11.89 8.91
C SER A 196 14.69 11.27 8.06
N ILE A 197 14.77 11.36 6.72
CA ILE A 197 13.81 10.73 5.81
C ILE A 197 13.75 9.22 6.01
N LEU A 198 14.89 8.54 6.16
CA LEU A 198 14.95 7.09 6.40
C LEU A 198 14.23 6.71 7.68
N LEU A 199 14.57 7.37 8.79
CA LEU A 199 14.00 7.06 10.10
C LEU A 199 12.51 7.39 10.17
N THR A 200 12.12 8.55 9.66
CA THR A 200 10.70 8.97 9.65
C THR A 200 9.85 8.10 8.74
N THR A 201 10.35 7.70 7.57
CA THR A 201 9.63 6.77 6.68
C THR A 201 9.38 5.43 7.36
N TYR A 202 10.38 4.87 8.05
CA TYR A 202 10.19 3.64 8.80
C TYR A 202 9.20 3.81 9.97
N LEU A 203 9.34 4.91 10.74
CA LEU A 203 8.44 5.22 11.84
C LEU A 203 6.99 5.39 11.36
N PHE A 204 6.77 6.12 10.26
CA PHE A 204 5.44 6.30 9.70
C PHE A 204 4.83 4.99 9.22
N LYS A 205 5.60 4.10 8.61
CA LYS A 205 5.11 2.75 8.26
C LYS A 205 4.62 1.97 9.49
N ALA A 206 5.37 2.04 10.60
CA ALA A 206 4.97 1.38 11.84
C ALA A 206 3.71 2.02 12.47
N ILE A 207 3.62 3.35 12.49
CA ILE A 207 2.44 4.07 13.00
C ILE A 207 1.20 3.77 12.15
N VAL A 208 1.36 3.76 10.84
CA VAL A 208 0.29 3.49 9.89
C VAL A 208 -0.30 2.10 10.08
N ALA A 209 0.55 1.10 10.27
CA ALA A 209 0.10 -0.26 10.58
C ALA A 209 -0.76 -0.36 11.86
N LEU A 210 -0.68 0.62 12.75
CA LEU A 210 -1.59 0.74 13.90
C LEU A 210 -2.86 1.52 13.56
N LEU A 211 -2.75 2.57 12.74
CA LEU A 211 -3.87 3.46 12.39
C LEU A 211 -4.85 2.83 11.38
N ASP A 212 -4.44 1.90 10.57
CA ASP A 212 -5.31 1.22 9.60
C ASP A 212 -6.26 0.21 10.26
N THR A 213 -5.92 -0.30 11.44
CA THR A 213 -6.71 -1.29 12.18
C THR A 213 -8.19 -0.90 12.36
N PRO A 214 -8.56 0.30 12.84
CA PRO A 214 -9.97 0.73 12.93
C PRO A 214 -10.68 0.71 11.57
N PHE A 215 -10.00 1.12 10.50
CA PHE A 215 -10.55 1.13 9.15
C PHE A 215 -10.75 -0.27 8.60
N MET A 216 -9.86 -1.22 8.95
CA MET A 216 -10.06 -2.64 8.66
C MET A 216 -11.31 -3.21 9.32
N TYR A 217 -11.58 -2.89 10.59
CA TYR A 217 -12.81 -3.30 11.26
C TYR A 217 -14.06 -2.70 10.59
N LEU A 218 -13.95 -1.46 10.12
CA LEU A 218 -15.04 -0.81 9.38
C LEU A 218 -15.23 -1.48 8.01
N ALA A 219 -14.15 -1.74 7.27
CA ALA A 219 -14.17 -2.46 6.00
C ALA A 219 -14.82 -3.85 6.11
N ARG A 220 -14.57 -4.58 7.21
CA ARG A 220 -15.22 -5.87 7.49
C ARG A 220 -16.75 -5.79 7.53
N LYS A 221 -17.29 -4.70 8.07
CA LYS A 221 -18.74 -4.47 8.17
C LYS A 221 -19.34 -3.97 6.84
N LEU A 222 -18.55 -3.32 5.99
CA LEU A 222 -19.02 -2.79 4.72
C LEU A 222 -19.27 -3.94 3.72
N ARG A 223 -20.35 -3.80 2.95
CA ARG A 223 -20.65 -4.61 1.77
C ARG A 223 -20.62 -3.70 0.55
N PRO A 224 -19.91 -4.08 -0.52
CA PRO A 224 -19.94 -3.33 -1.77
C PRO A 224 -21.35 -3.26 -2.35
N MET A 225 -21.73 -2.12 -2.91
CA MET A 225 -23.08 -1.90 -3.46
C MET A 225 -23.39 -2.90 -4.58
N ARG A 226 -22.41 -3.19 -5.43
CA ARG A 226 -22.54 -4.14 -6.52
C ARG A 226 -22.83 -5.57 -6.03
N GLU A 227 -22.13 -6.01 -4.98
CA GLU A 227 -22.35 -7.33 -4.38
C GLU A 227 -23.73 -7.40 -3.67
N GLU A 228 -24.18 -6.30 -3.09
CA GLU A 228 -25.52 -6.17 -2.51
C GLU A 228 -26.62 -6.27 -3.58
N GLU A 229 -26.41 -5.66 -4.76
CA GLU A 229 -27.34 -5.75 -5.89
C GLU A 229 -27.38 -7.14 -6.50
N GLU A 230 -26.23 -7.75 -6.73
CA GLU A 230 -26.13 -9.13 -7.24
C GLU A 230 -26.84 -10.11 -6.29
N TYR A 231 -26.59 -10.00 -4.97
CA TYR A 231 -27.26 -10.81 -3.96
C TYR A 231 -28.80 -10.59 -3.95
N ARG A 232 -29.24 -9.33 -4.08
CA ARG A 232 -30.67 -8.98 -4.15
C ARG A 232 -31.34 -9.56 -5.39
N ASN A 233 -30.64 -9.52 -6.52
CA ASN A 233 -31.15 -10.04 -7.79
C ASN A 233 -31.20 -11.57 -7.79
N GLU A 234 -30.22 -12.25 -7.22
CA GLU A 234 -30.24 -13.70 -7.04
C GLU A 234 -31.40 -14.16 -6.14
N ARG A 235 -31.67 -13.45 -5.05
CA ARG A 235 -32.83 -13.72 -4.18
C ARG A 235 -34.15 -13.58 -4.90
N LYS A 236 -34.28 -12.59 -5.79
CA LYS A 236 -35.50 -12.43 -6.60
C LYS A 236 -35.70 -13.55 -7.63
N ARG A 237 -34.58 -14.08 -8.16
CA ARG A 237 -34.59 -15.14 -9.19
C ARG A 237 -34.86 -16.57 -8.61
N LYS A 238 -34.46 -16.81 -7.36
CA LYS A 238 -34.58 -18.14 -6.71
C LYS A 238 -35.11 -18.02 -5.28
N PRO A 239 -36.35 -17.64 -5.07
CA PRO A 239 -36.91 -17.41 -3.74
C PRO A 239 -36.83 -18.65 -2.82
N ASP A 240 -37.03 -19.86 -3.35
CA ASP A 240 -37.07 -21.11 -2.56
C ASP A 240 -35.70 -21.67 -2.14
N GLN A 241 -34.60 -21.22 -2.75
CA GLN A 241 -33.21 -21.65 -2.41
C GLN A 241 -32.45 -20.65 -1.56
N ALA A 242 -33.03 -19.50 -1.28
CA ALA A 242 -32.36 -18.39 -0.59
C ALA A 242 -32.04 -18.69 0.89
N GLY A 243 -32.71 -19.65 1.51
CA GLY A 243 -32.48 -20.04 2.90
C GLY A 243 -31.31 -21.01 3.12
N GLN A 244 -30.84 -21.69 2.08
CA GLN A 244 -29.81 -22.75 2.21
C GLN A 244 -28.39 -22.32 1.85
N ARG A 245 -28.19 -21.22 1.10
CA ARG A 245 -26.85 -20.70 0.80
C ARG A 245 -26.41 -19.70 1.86
N LYS A 246 -25.51 -20.15 2.74
CA LYS A 246 -24.74 -19.28 3.62
C LYS A 246 -23.95 -18.27 2.75
N ASN A 247 -24.03 -17.02 3.13
CA ASN A 247 -23.41 -15.82 2.53
C ASN A 247 -22.03 -16.12 1.88
N PRO A 248 -21.81 -15.95 0.57
CA PRO A 248 -20.53 -16.28 -0.10
C PRO A 248 -19.33 -15.50 0.42
N VAL A 249 -19.55 -14.33 1.01
CA VAL A 249 -18.51 -13.50 1.63
C VAL A 249 -17.88 -14.15 2.87
N PHE A 250 -18.54 -15.15 3.49
CA PHE A 250 -18.01 -15.86 4.66
C PHE A 250 -17.25 -17.16 4.34
N HIS A 251 -17.17 -17.57 3.08
CA HIS A 251 -16.40 -18.77 2.73
C HIS A 251 -14.89 -18.57 2.87
N GLY A 252 -14.37 -17.36 2.73
CA GLY A 252 -12.96 -17.05 2.98
C GLY A 252 -12.53 -17.24 4.44
N LEU A 253 -13.44 -16.98 5.40
CA LEU A 253 -13.15 -17.11 6.83
C LEU A 253 -13.12 -18.57 7.34
N ARG A 254 -13.78 -19.52 6.64
CA ARG A 254 -13.75 -20.94 7.02
C ARG A 254 -12.57 -21.70 6.42
N SER A 255 -12.11 -21.34 5.23
CA SER A 255 -10.93 -21.97 4.62
C SER A 255 -9.64 -21.61 5.37
N PHE A 256 -9.58 -20.41 5.97
CA PHE A 256 -8.44 -20.01 6.81
C PHE A 256 -8.36 -20.81 8.12
N ARG A 257 -9.50 -21.29 8.67
CA ARG A 257 -9.50 -22.17 9.83
C ARG A 257 -9.13 -23.63 9.52
N ALA A 258 -9.38 -24.10 8.28
CA ALA A 258 -9.09 -25.47 7.86
C ALA A 258 -7.65 -25.64 7.32
N GLY A 259 -7.04 -24.60 6.73
CA GLY A 259 -5.68 -24.64 6.20
C GLY A 259 -4.57 -24.39 7.22
N VAL A 260 -4.93 -24.13 8.48
CA VAL A 260 -3.98 -23.96 9.61
C VAL A 260 -3.85 -25.25 10.44
N LEU A 261 -4.58 -26.34 10.05
CA LEU A 261 -4.59 -27.63 10.74
C LEU A 261 -4.05 -28.78 9.89
N GLN A 262 -3.33 -28.48 8.79
CA GLN A 262 -2.50 -29.46 8.08
C GLN A 262 -1.06 -28.98 7.95
#